data_5f5458960b4c40ff11e57aa8859c156e
#
_entry.id   5f5458960b4c40ff11e57aa8859c156e
#
_cell.length_a   1.000
_cell.length_b   1.000
_cell.length_c   1.000
_cell.angle_alpha   90.00
_cell.angle_beta   90.00
_cell.angle_gamma   90.00
#
_symmetry.space_group_name_H-M   'P 1'
#
loop_
_entity.id
_entity.type
_entity.pdbx_description
1 polymer ?
#
loop_
_entity_poly.entity_id
_entity_poly.type
_entity_poly.pdbx_seq_one_letter_code
_entity_poly.pdbx_strand_id
1 'polypeptide(L)'
;RPAIFDAIRRERGELGLVQVATFGTEGTKSAILTACRGYRSEDYPDGIDVDQAQYMSSLIPQERGFLWSISDVVYGNEEKDRKPVTAFIREVENYPGLLDIIKSIEGVVNKRSSHASGVILYGEDPYETAAFMRTPSGDLITCYDLHMAEAGGDTKYDFLVTEISDKIIQCFNLLKADGVIEDMTLRDTYNKYIHPEVM
;
A
#
# COMPACT_ATOMS: atom_id res chain seq x y z
N ARG A 1 -16.35 -0.85 7.06
CA ARG A 1 -15.65 -1.97 6.39
C ARG A 1 -15.37 -3.11 7.36
N PRO A 2 -14.74 -2.93 8.54
CA PRO A 2 -14.49 -4.04 9.47
C PRO A 2 -15.74 -4.84 9.82
N ALA A 3 -16.83 -4.18 10.16
CA ALA A 3 -18.10 -4.85 10.52
C ALA A 3 -18.64 -5.78 9.40
N ILE A 4 -18.42 -5.43 8.13
CA ILE A 4 -18.79 -6.28 6.98
C ILE A 4 -17.89 -7.51 6.93
N PHE A 5 -16.59 -7.33 7.09
CA PHE A 5 -15.63 -8.43 7.13
C PHE A 5 -15.93 -9.40 8.27
N ASP A 6 -16.22 -8.87 9.46
CA ASP A 6 -16.59 -9.67 10.63
C ASP A 6 -17.90 -10.43 10.43
N ALA A 7 -18.87 -9.83 9.73
CA ALA A 7 -20.13 -10.50 9.41
C ALA A 7 -19.91 -11.67 8.45
N ILE A 8 -19.12 -11.49 7.40
CA ILE A 8 -18.80 -12.55 6.43
C ILE A 8 -18.00 -13.67 7.11
N ARG A 9 -17.01 -13.33 7.95
CA ARG A 9 -16.21 -14.33 8.67
C ARG A 9 -17.03 -15.11 9.70
N ARG A 10 -18.01 -14.49 10.34
CA ARG A 10 -18.94 -15.20 11.24
C ARG A 10 -19.80 -16.23 10.51
N GLU A 11 -20.19 -15.92 9.28
CA GLU A 11 -21.04 -16.81 8.48
C GLU A 11 -20.24 -17.92 7.77
N ARG A 12 -19.05 -17.58 7.27
CA ARG A 12 -18.26 -18.46 6.40
C ARG A 12 -16.97 -19.02 7.02
N GLY A 13 -16.68 -18.66 8.27
CA GLY A 13 -15.40 -18.97 8.93
C GLY A 13 -14.29 -17.97 8.62
N GLU A 14 -13.17 -18.09 9.33
CA GLU A 14 -12.03 -17.15 9.21
C GLU A 14 -11.48 -17.08 7.78
N LEU A 15 -11.43 -18.21 7.09
CA LEU A 15 -10.93 -18.33 5.72
C LEU A 15 -11.97 -17.94 4.64
N GLY A 16 -13.25 -17.79 5.01
CA GLY A 16 -14.29 -17.37 4.09
C GLY A 16 -14.10 -15.97 3.52
N LEU A 17 -13.29 -15.13 4.20
CA LEU A 17 -12.86 -13.82 3.73
C LEU A 17 -11.41 -13.57 4.15
N VAL A 18 -10.50 -13.52 3.18
CA VAL A 18 -9.08 -13.24 3.40
C VAL A 18 -8.67 -11.99 2.61
N GLN A 19 -7.97 -11.09 3.28
CA GLN A 19 -7.43 -9.88 2.61
C GLN A 19 -6.24 -10.26 1.72
N VAL A 20 -6.15 -9.61 0.57
CA VAL A 20 -5.00 -9.79 -0.33
C VAL A 20 -3.77 -9.13 0.28
N ALA A 21 -2.62 -9.77 0.13
CA ALA A 21 -1.35 -9.17 0.54
C ALA A 21 -0.98 -7.97 -0.33
N THR A 22 -0.32 -7.00 0.29
CA THR A 22 0.39 -5.92 -0.39
C THR A 22 1.84 -5.95 0.04
N PHE A 23 2.74 -6.02 -0.93
CA PHE A 23 4.18 -5.99 -0.70
C PHE A 23 4.70 -4.58 -0.98
N GLY A 24 5.26 -3.95 0.06
CA GLY A 24 5.99 -2.70 -0.10
C GLY A 24 7.44 -2.99 -0.49
N THR A 25 7.96 -2.22 -1.42
CA THR A 25 9.36 -2.33 -1.87
C THR A 25 10.18 -1.13 -1.42
N GLU A 26 11.49 -1.30 -1.35
CA GLU A 26 12.42 -0.20 -1.18
C GLU A 26 12.40 0.69 -2.42
N GLY A 27 11.81 1.87 -2.27
CA GLY A 27 11.87 2.89 -3.31
C GLY A 27 13.24 3.59 -3.33
N THR A 28 13.50 4.39 -4.36
CA THR A 28 14.80 5.04 -4.61
C THR A 28 15.38 5.74 -3.37
N LYS A 29 14.60 6.59 -2.70
CA LYS A 29 15.10 7.31 -1.51
C LYS A 29 15.35 6.39 -0.33
N SER A 30 14.47 5.42 -0.08
CA SER A 30 14.67 4.48 1.02
C SER A 30 15.84 3.53 0.76
N ALA A 31 16.06 3.12 -0.48
CA ALA A 31 17.22 2.33 -0.87
C ALA A 31 18.55 3.05 -0.58
N ILE A 32 18.63 4.37 -0.89
CA ILE A 32 19.81 5.19 -0.56
C ILE A 32 20.03 5.21 0.95
N LEU A 33 19.00 5.53 1.74
CA LEU A 33 19.13 5.63 3.20
C LEU A 33 19.50 4.28 3.83
N THR A 34 18.94 3.18 3.33
CA THR A 34 19.24 1.83 3.81
C THR A 34 20.67 1.42 3.44
N ALA A 35 21.10 1.69 2.21
CA ALA A 35 22.45 1.44 1.75
C ALA A 35 23.50 2.22 2.56
N CYS A 36 23.28 3.52 2.76
CA CYS A 36 24.17 4.39 3.55
C CYS A 36 24.30 3.90 5.00
N ARG A 37 23.20 3.51 5.62
CA ARG A 37 23.19 2.95 6.99
C ARG A 37 23.97 1.64 7.09
N GLY A 38 23.87 0.80 6.06
CA GLY A 38 24.55 -0.49 6.00
C GLY A 38 25.98 -0.45 5.46
N TYR A 39 26.37 0.64 4.80
CA TYR A 39 27.70 0.79 4.21
C TYR A 39 28.79 0.71 5.28
N ARG A 40 29.85 -0.07 5.02
CA ARG A 40 31.01 -0.20 5.89
C ARG A 40 32.26 -0.22 5.05
N SER A 41 33.26 0.55 5.47
CA SER A 41 34.64 0.54 4.92
C SER A 41 35.60 0.90 6.03
N GLU A 42 36.90 0.87 5.73
CA GLU A 42 37.95 1.31 6.68
C GLU A 42 37.71 2.77 7.10
N ASP A 43 37.33 3.63 6.17
CA ASP A 43 37.08 5.05 6.41
C ASP A 43 35.70 5.33 7.06
N TYR A 44 34.75 4.41 6.95
CA TYR A 44 33.38 4.54 7.44
C TYR A 44 32.94 3.30 8.23
N PRO A 45 33.55 3.02 9.38
CA PRO A 45 33.27 1.81 10.18
C PRO A 45 31.85 1.78 10.75
N ASP A 46 31.26 2.96 11.00
CA ASP A 46 29.90 3.11 11.57
C ASP A 46 28.81 3.39 10.51
N GLY A 47 29.20 3.41 9.22
CA GLY A 47 28.33 3.77 8.12
C GLY A 47 28.46 5.22 7.69
N ILE A 48 27.66 5.60 6.70
CA ILE A 48 27.60 6.99 6.23
C ILE A 48 26.66 7.76 7.16
N ASP A 49 27.07 8.98 7.52
CA ASP A 49 26.28 9.86 8.37
C ASP A 49 24.86 10.09 7.83
N VAL A 50 23.88 10.25 8.76
CA VAL A 50 22.45 10.39 8.41
C VAL A 50 22.22 11.66 7.58
N ASP A 51 22.88 12.77 7.88
CA ASP A 51 22.71 14.02 7.15
C ASP A 51 23.24 13.90 5.73
N GLN A 52 24.36 13.23 5.55
CA GLN A 52 24.93 12.93 4.23
C GLN A 52 24.02 11.99 3.43
N ALA A 53 23.46 10.97 4.06
CA ALA A 53 22.52 10.05 3.42
C ALA A 53 21.22 10.80 3.00
N GLN A 54 20.72 11.69 3.83
CA GLN A 54 19.55 12.53 3.52
C GLN A 54 19.86 13.50 2.39
N TYR A 55 21.05 14.09 2.39
CA TYR A 55 21.50 14.96 1.31
C TYR A 55 21.51 14.21 -0.03
N MET A 56 22.16 13.06 -0.11
CA MET A 56 22.15 12.22 -1.33
C MET A 56 20.72 11.86 -1.76
N SER A 57 19.87 11.48 -0.81
CA SER A 57 18.46 11.18 -1.07
C SER A 57 17.69 12.39 -1.61
N SER A 58 18.02 13.62 -1.18
CA SER A 58 17.39 14.86 -1.64
C SER A 58 17.70 15.23 -3.08
N LEU A 59 18.84 14.72 -3.62
CA LEU A 59 19.26 14.94 -5.01
C LEU A 59 18.41 14.15 -6.03
N ILE A 60 17.58 13.21 -5.57
CA ILE A 60 16.73 12.40 -6.45
C ILE A 60 15.56 13.23 -6.96
N PRO A 61 15.43 13.43 -8.27
CA PRO A 61 14.33 14.19 -8.85
C PRO A 61 12.99 13.48 -8.66
N GLN A 62 11.95 14.30 -8.58
CA GLN A 62 10.56 13.84 -8.54
C GLN A 62 9.78 14.47 -9.69
N GLU A 63 9.02 13.66 -10.39
CA GLU A 63 8.18 14.09 -11.51
C GLU A 63 6.75 13.56 -11.30
N ARG A 64 5.75 14.45 -11.35
CA ARG A 64 4.32 14.10 -11.17
C ARG A 64 4.05 13.26 -9.91
N GLY A 65 4.78 13.49 -8.84
CA GLY A 65 4.64 12.73 -7.58
C GLY A 65 5.46 11.44 -7.51
N PHE A 66 6.13 11.02 -8.58
CA PHE A 66 6.95 9.82 -8.63
C PHE A 66 8.45 10.16 -8.63
N LEU A 67 9.21 9.44 -7.82
CA LEU A 67 10.67 9.54 -7.81
C LEU A 67 11.26 8.85 -9.06
N TRP A 68 12.36 9.37 -9.55
CA TRP A 68 13.13 8.67 -10.57
C TRP A 68 13.79 7.43 -9.99
N SER A 69 13.88 6.36 -10.79
CA SER A 69 14.69 5.19 -10.41
C SER A 69 16.18 5.51 -10.34
N ILE A 70 16.95 4.75 -9.60
CA ILE A 70 18.40 4.90 -9.56
C ILE A 70 19.01 4.76 -10.97
N SER A 71 18.46 3.89 -11.79
CA SER A 71 18.89 3.73 -13.18
C SER A 71 18.69 5.03 -13.98
N ASP A 72 17.49 5.65 -13.91
CA ASP A 72 17.23 6.91 -14.59
C ASP A 72 18.11 8.06 -14.05
N VAL A 73 18.41 8.05 -12.74
CA VAL A 73 19.29 9.05 -12.09
C VAL A 73 20.74 8.95 -12.55
N VAL A 74 21.24 7.72 -12.72
CA VAL A 74 22.65 7.48 -13.04
C VAL A 74 22.91 7.53 -14.55
N TYR A 75 22.03 6.91 -15.33
CA TYR A 75 22.25 6.74 -16.78
C TYR A 75 21.42 7.67 -17.64
N GLY A 76 20.40 8.31 -17.04
CA GLY A 76 19.37 9.00 -17.77
C GLY A 76 18.35 8.05 -18.38
N ASN A 77 17.38 8.61 -19.10
CA ASN A 77 16.36 7.87 -19.83
C ASN A 77 15.86 8.72 -21.00
N GLU A 78 16.25 8.36 -22.20
CA GLU A 78 15.90 9.14 -23.42
C GLU A 78 14.41 9.14 -23.69
N GLU A 79 13.70 8.03 -23.43
CA GLU A 79 12.25 7.94 -23.66
C GLU A 79 11.46 8.89 -22.75
N LYS A 80 12.01 9.19 -21.57
CA LYS A 80 11.42 10.09 -20.57
C LYS A 80 12.06 11.48 -20.56
N ASP A 81 12.96 11.76 -21.50
CA ASP A 81 13.75 13.02 -21.56
C ASP A 81 14.49 13.32 -20.22
N ARG A 82 15.05 12.28 -19.61
CA ARG A 82 15.77 12.38 -18.34
C ARG A 82 17.26 12.32 -18.57
N LYS A 83 17.97 13.34 -18.08
CA LYS A 83 19.44 13.38 -18.10
C LYS A 83 20.01 12.86 -16.80
N PRO A 84 21.23 12.25 -16.82
CA PRO A 84 21.91 11.84 -15.59
C PRO A 84 22.03 12.99 -14.58
N VAL A 85 21.83 12.67 -13.30
CA VAL A 85 21.92 13.64 -12.20
C VAL A 85 23.33 13.69 -11.71
N THR A 86 24.15 14.54 -12.32
CA THR A 86 25.60 14.65 -12.05
C THR A 86 25.93 14.91 -10.57
N ALA A 87 25.08 15.68 -9.86
CA ALA A 87 25.29 15.95 -8.45
C ALA A 87 25.21 14.66 -7.61
N PHE A 88 24.21 13.80 -7.87
CA PHE A 88 24.07 12.52 -7.17
C PHE A 88 25.25 11.59 -7.50
N ILE A 89 25.63 11.50 -8.77
CA ILE A 89 26.73 10.63 -9.20
C ILE A 89 28.02 11.02 -8.48
N ARG A 90 28.37 12.30 -8.44
CA ARG A 90 29.57 12.80 -7.73
C ARG A 90 29.57 12.45 -6.24
N GLU A 91 28.43 12.59 -5.58
CA GLU A 91 28.33 12.26 -4.16
C GLU A 91 28.53 10.76 -3.89
N VAL A 92 27.91 9.91 -4.70
CA VAL A 92 28.02 8.45 -4.54
C VAL A 92 29.43 7.94 -4.87
N GLU A 93 30.14 8.58 -5.81
CA GLU A 93 31.52 8.24 -6.18
C GLU A 93 32.52 8.42 -5.02
N ASN A 94 32.20 9.25 -4.01
CA ASN A 94 33.02 9.36 -2.80
C ASN A 94 33.02 8.08 -1.94
N TYR A 95 32.10 7.15 -2.20
CA TYR A 95 31.90 5.93 -1.44
C TYR A 95 32.00 4.69 -2.34
N PRO A 96 33.19 4.08 -2.51
CA PRO A 96 33.40 2.96 -3.42
C PRO A 96 32.42 1.82 -3.17
N GLY A 97 31.71 1.37 -4.21
CA GLY A 97 30.74 0.27 -4.15
C GLY A 97 29.35 0.65 -3.60
N LEU A 98 29.14 1.87 -3.10
CA LEU A 98 27.85 2.28 -2.57
C LEU A 98 26.74 2.22 -3.63
N LEU A 99 27.01 2.64 -4.86
CA LEU A 99 26.04 2.62 -5.95
C LEU A 99 25.53 1.20 -6.24
N ASP A 100 26.37 0.21 -6.19
CA ASP A 100 25.97 -1.18 -6.45
C ASP A 100 25.10 -1.71 -5.31
N ILE A 101 25.41 -1.32 -4.07
CA ILE A 101 24.56 -1.62 -2.91
C ILE A 101 23.18 -0.98 -3.07
N ILE A 102 23.10 0.31 -3.43
CA ILE A 102 21.82 1.01 -3.65
C ILE A 102 21.00 0.30 -4.72
N LYS A 103 21.61 -0.05 -5.87
CA LYS A 103 20.96 -0.76 -6.97
C LYS A 103 20.44 -2.14 -6.54
N SER A 104 21.15 -2.84 -5.69
CA SER A 104 20.75 -4.16 -5.20
C SER A 104 19.58 -4.10 -4.21
N ILE A 105 19.37 -2.95 -3.57
CA ILE A 105 18.30 -2.74 -2.59
C ILE A 105 17.04 -2.17 -3.25
N GLU A 106 17.16 -1.30 -4.26
CA GLU A 106 16.00 -0.70 -4.93
C GLU A 106 15.07 -1.78 -5.51
N GLY A 107 13.79 -1.70 -5.17
CA GLY A 107 12.78 -2.66 -5.61
C GLY A 107 12.67 -3.94 -4.77
N VAL A 108 13.57 -4.15 -3.81
CA VAL A 108 13.49 -5.31 -2.91
C VAL A 108 12.27 -5.19 -1.99
N VAL A 109 11.53 -6.27 -1.86
CA VAL A 109 10.39 -6.32 -0.94
C VAL A 109 10.87 -6.23 0.50
N ASN A 110 10.41 -5.22 1.24
CA ASN A 110 10.78 -4.98 2.63
C ASN A 110 9.60 -5.00 3.61
N LYS A 111 8.38 -4.92 3.10
CA LYS A 111 7.17 -4.88 3.92
C LYS A 111 6.08 -5.77 3.36
N ARG A 112 5.28 -6.32 4.26
CA ARG A 112 4.02 -6.97 3.93
C ARG A 112 2.89 -6.34 4.76
N SER A 113 1.75 -6.13 4.13
CA SER A 113 0.57 -5.58 4.78
C SER A 113 -0.69 -6.15 4.12
N SER A 114 -1.82 -5.96 4.76
CA SER A 114 -3.12 -6.26 4.14
C SER A 114 -3.51 -5.16 3.16
N HIS A 115 -4.09 -5.55 2.03
CA HIS A 115 -4.71 -4.60 1.11
C HIS A 115 -5.88 -3.88 1.79
N ALA A 116 -5.98 -2.56 1.61
CA ALA A 116 -6.95 -1.76 2.36
C ALA A 116 -8.42 -2.13 2.10
N SER A 117 -8.78 -2.58 0.90
CA SER A 117 -10.16 -2.89 0.49
C SER A 117 -10.31 -4.24 -0.17
N GLY A 118 -9.23 -4.79 -0.73
CA GLY A 118 -9.23 -6.01 -1.53
C GLY A 118 -9.25 -7.26 -0.68
N VAL A 119 -10.23 -8.11 -0.93
CA VAL A 119 -10.41 -9.42 -0.29
C VAL A 119 -10.70 -10.47 -1.33
N ILE A 120 -10.41 -11.72 -0.99
CA ILE A 120 -10.87 -12.90 -1.71
C ILE A 120 -11.90 -13.59 -0.84
N LEU A 121 -13.00 -14.03 -1.46
CA LEU A 121 -14.05 -14.80 -0.82
C LEU A 121 -13.91 -16.25 -1.23
N TYR A 122 -13.61 -17.12 -0.27
CA TYR A 122 -13.52 -18.55 -0.51
C TYR A 122 -14.85 -19.23 -0.15
N GLY A 123 -15.28 -20.19 -0.99
CA GLY A 123 -16.51 -20.94 -0.78
C GLY A 123 -16.34 -22.17 0.09
N GLU A 124 -15.16 -22.80 0.00
CA GLU A 124 -14.76 -24.02 0.71
C GLU A 124 -13.40 -23.83 1.35
N ASP A 125 -12.83 -24.88 1.94
CA ASP A 125 -11.51 -24.80 2.55
C ASP A 125 -10.44 -24.50 1.49
N PRO A 126 -9.83 -23.32 1.51
CA PRO A 126 -8.88 -22.90 0.47
C PRO A 126 -7.45 -23.43 0.69
N TYR A 127 -7.18 -24.20 1.74
CA TYR A 127 -5.82 -24.69 2.02
C TYR A 127 -5.24 -25.60 0.94
N GLU A 128 -6.08 -26.19 0.11
CA GLU A 128 -5.62 -27.01 -1.03
C GLU A 128 -5.17 -26.16 -2.23
N THR A 129 -5.65 -24.94 -2.35
CA THR A 129 -5.45 -24.07 -3.52
C THR A 129 -4.77 -22.75 -3.22
N ALA A 130 -4.73 -22.33 -1.96
CA ALA A 130 -4.21 -21.04 -1.55
C ALA A 130 -3.24 -21.14 -0.37
N ALA A 131 -2.30 -20.20 -0.30
CA ALA A 131 -1.36 -20.08 0.80
C ALA A 131 -1.61 -18.78 1.58
N PHE A 132 -1.52 -18.86 2.90
CA PHE A 132 -1.80 -17.77 3.80
C PHE A 132 -0.62 -17.45 4.72
N MET A 133 -0.53 -16.20 5.13
CA MET A 133 0.42 -15.73 6.13
C MET A 133 -0.26 -14.72 7.05
N ARG A 134 0.42 -14.35 8.13
CA ARG A 134 -0.04 -13.29 9.01
C ARG A 134 0.81 -12.03 8.85
N THR A 135 0.16 -10.88 8.93
CA THR A 135 0.85 -9.59 9.07
C THR A 135 1.54 -9.51 10.42
N PRO A 136 2.45 -8.54 10.64
CA PRO A 136 2.99 -8.27 11.98
C PRO A 136 1.91 -7.94 13.01
N SER A 137 0.76 -7.39 12.61
CA SER A 137 -0.41 -7.14 13.48
C SER A 137 -1.25 -8.39 13.76
N GLY A 138 -0.96 -9.53 13.12
CA GLY A 138 -1.67 -10.79 13.31
C GLY A 138 -2.80 -11.05 12.32
N ASP A 139 -3.11 -10.11 11.42
CA ASP A 139 -4.17 -10.27 10.42
C ASP A 139 -3.82 -11.35 9.39
N LEU A 140 -4.80 -12.20 9.07
CA LEU A 140 -4.64 -13.23 8.04
C LEU A 140 -4.73 -12.61 6.64
N ILE A 141 -3.72 -12.86 5.81
CA ILE A 141 -3.62 -12.40 4.44
C ILE A 141 -3.14 -13.53 3.51
N THR A 142 -3.32 -13.37 2.20
CA THR A 142 -2.71 -14.27 1.21
C THR A 142 -1.18 -14.18 1.23
N CYS A 143 -0.48 -15.25 0.80
CA CYS A 143 0.98 -15.20 0.60
C CYS A 143 1.39 -14.53 -0.72
N TYR A 144 0.46 -14.10 -1.52
CA TYR A 144 0.64 -13.53 -2.85
C TYR A 144 -0.16 -12.23 -2.99
N ASP A 145 0.26 -11.39 -3.91
CA ASP A 145 -0.38 -10.12 -4.23
C ASP A 145 -1.57 -10.31 -5.20
N LEU A 146 -2.20 -9.21 -5.58
CA LEU A 146 -3.33 -9.21 -6.49
C LEU A 146 -3.03 -9.89 -7.83
N HIS A 147 -1.87 -9.59 -8.44
CA HIS A 147 -1.56 -10.10 -9.77
C HIS A 147 -1.38 -11.62 -9.75
N MET A 148 -0.76 -12.14 -8.71
CA MET A 148 -0.61 -13.58 -8.51
C MET A 148 -1.94 -14.24 -8.18
N ALA A 149 -2.80 -13.59 -7.38
CA ALA A 149 -4.15 -14.09 -7.08
C ALA A 149 -5.00 -14.23 -8.36
N GLU A 150 -5.04 -13.20 -9.19
CA GLU A 150 -5.76 -13.22 -10.47
C GLU A 150 -5.19 -14.25 -11.45
N ALA A 151 -3.87 -14.37 -11.51
CA ALA A 151 -3.21 -15.41 -12.32
C ALA A 151 -3.51 -16.82 -11.83
N GLY A 152 -3.75 -17.00 -10.52
CA GLY A 152 -4.18 -18.26 -9.89
C GLY A 152 -5.67 -18.57 -10.07
N GLY A 153 -6.45 -17.63 -10.61
CA GLY A 153 -7.89 -17.80 -10.82
C GLY A 153 -8.76 -17.25 -9.68
N ASP A 154 -8.16 -16.62 -8.67
CA ASP A 154 -8.89 -15.97 -7.61
C ASP A 154 -9.56 -14.68 -8.10
N THR A 155 -10.72 -14.36 -7.53
CA THR A 155 -11.41 -13.10 -7.80
C THR A 155 -11.32 -12.17 -6.59
N LYS A 156 -10.71 -11.00 -6.79
CA LYS A 156 -10.65 -9.95 -5.77
C LYS A 156 -11.94 -9.13 -5.75
N TYR A 157 -12.49 -8.95 -4.56
CA TYR A 157 -13.60 -8.04 -4.28
C TYR A 157 -13.09 -6.82 -3.52
N ASP A 158 -13.47 -5.62 -3.96
CA ASP A 158 -13.13 -4.38 -3.27
C ASP A 158 -14.34 -3.84 -2.49
N PHE A 159 -14.21 -3.79 -1.17
CA PHE A 159 -15.20 -3.15 -0.30
C PHE A 159 -14.84 -1.68 -0.09
N LEU A 160 -15.32 -0.84 -0.96
CA LEU A 160 -15.11 0.60 -0.89
C LEU A 160 -16.10 1.25 0.08
N VAL A 161 -15.62 2.20 0.86
CA VAL A 161 -16.46 3.08 1.69
C VAL A 161 -16.40 4.46 1.07
N THR A 162 -17.57 5.00 0.72
CA THR A 162 -17.67 6.35 0.19
C THR A 162 -17.91 7.33 1.33
N GLU A 163 -17.13 8.38 1.42
CA GLU A 163 -17.24 9.42 2.46
C GLU A 163 -18.62 10.09 2.44
N ILE A 164 -19.19 10.27 1.24
CA ILE A 164 -20.50 10.89 1.10
C ILE A 164 -21.62 10.03 1.72
N SER A 165 -21.55 8.71 1.58
CA SER A 165 -22.53 7.80 2.19
C SER A 165 -22.44 7.85 3.72
N ASP A 166 -21.23 7.95 4.28
CA ASP A 166 -21.05 8.10 5.72
C ASP A 166 -21.66 9.42 6.23
N LYS A 167 -21.43 10.52 5.53
CA LYS A 167 -22.04 11.82 5.86
C LYS A 167 -23.57 11.79 5.80
N ILE A 168 -24.14 11.11 4.80
CA ILE A 168 -25.61 10.94 4.69
C ILE A 168 -26.16 10.15 5.89
N ILE A 169 -25.49 9.04 6.25
CA ILE A 169 -25.91 8.24 7.41
C ILE A 169 -25.81 9.05 8.70
N GLN A 170 -24.73 9.81 8.90
CA GLN A 170 -24.59 10.68 10.06
C GLN A 170 -25.70 11.75 10.12
N CYS A 171 -26.04 12.37 8.99
CA CYS A 171 -27.14 13.31 8.90
C CYS A 171 -28.47 12.66 9.32
N PHE A 172 -28.79 11.47 8.81
CA PHE A 172 -30.00 10.76 9.23
C PHE A 172 -30.03 10.43 10.73
N ASN A 173 -28.88 10.03 11.29
CA ASN A 173 -28.78 9.74 12.72
C ASN A 173 -29.04 10.99 13.57
N LEU A 174 -28.53 12.15 13.15
CA LEU A 174 -28.82 13.43 13.82
C LEU A 174 -30.30 13.80 13.71
N LEU A 175 -30.90 13.73 12.52
CA LEU A 175 -32.33 14.03 12.32
C LEU A 175 -33.26 13.10 13.12
N LYS A 176 -32.89 11.82 13.29
CA LYS A 176 -33.58 10.88 14.17
C LYS A 176 -33.46 11.29 15.64
N ALA A 177 -32.25 11.64 16.08
CA ALA A 177 -31.99 12.06 17.46
C ALA A 177 -32.77 13.34 17.82
N ASP A 178 -32.94 14.26 16.86
CA ASP A 178 -33.71 15.49 17.02
C ASP A 178 -35.23 15.29 16.85
N GLY A 179 -35.67 14.07 16.55
CA GLY A 179 -37.09 13.75 16.35
C GLY A 179 -37.71 14.33 15.07
N VAL A 180 -36.88 14.79 14.14
CA VAL A 180 -37.34 15.36 12.84
C VAL A 180 -37.82 14.26 11.90
N ILE A 181 -37.19 13.10 11.94
CA ILE A 181 -37.59 11.91 11.18
C ILE A 181 -37.79 10.72 12.12
N GLU A 182 -38.63 9.78 11.69
CA GLU A 182 -38.92 8.58 12.46
C GLU A 182 -37.68 7.68 12.60
N ASP A 183 -37.58 6.97 13.74
CA ASP A 183 -36.58 5.93 13.91
C ASP A 183 -36.98 4.66 13.13
N MET A 184 -36.30 4.44 12.02
CA MET A 184 -36.52 3.32 11.12
C MET A 184 -35.18 2.82 10.56
N THR A 185 -35.20 1.68 9.86
CA THR A 185 -33.98 1.13 9.23
C THR A 185 -33.41 2.09 8.18
N LEU A 186 -32.13 1.98 7.89
CA LEU A 186 -31.48 2.79 6.85
C LEU A 186 -32.17 2.62 5.48
N ARG A 187 -32.59 1.39 5.14
CA ARG A 187 -33.32 1.08 3.89
C ARG A 187 -34.63 1.82 3.83
N ASP A 188 -35.42 1.78 4.93
CA ASP A 188 -36.72 2.45 4.99
C ASP A 188 -36.54 3.96 4.97
N THR A 189 -35.55 4.50 5.67
CA THR A 189 -35.16 5.92 5.62
C THR A 189 -34.84 6.35 4.19
N TYR A 190 -34.01 5.56 3.48
CA TYR A 190 -33.67 5.83 2.10
C TYR A 190 -34.90 5.84 1.20
N ASN A 191 -35.74 4.80 1.27
CA ASN A 191 -36.95 4.68 0.45
C ASN A 191 -37.93 5.80 0.73
N LYS A 192 -38.08 6.24 2.00
CA LYS A 192 -39.04 7.29 2.40
C LYS A 192 -38.56 8.70 2.03
N TYR A 193 -37.25 9.00 2.12
CA TYR A 193 -36.76 10.38 2.05
C TYR A 193 -35.82 10.67 0.87
N ILE A 194 -35.28 9.67 0.20
CA ILE A 194 -34.29 9.85 -0.89
C ILE A 194 -34.79 9.21 -2.19
N HIS A 195 -35.80 8.34 -2.17
CA HIS A 195 -36.26 7.69 -3.40
C HIS A 195 -36.68 8.73 -4.45
N PRO A 196 -36.28 8.58 -5.74
CA PRO A 196 -36.55 9.56 -6.80
C PRO A 196 -37.99 9.96 -6.99
N GLU A 197 -38.94 9.09 -6.58
CA GLU A 197 -40.39 9.37 -6.63
C GLU A 197 -40.86 10.31 -5.51
N VAL A 198 -40.01 10.61 -4.51
CA VAL A 198 -40.31 11.47 -3.36
C VAL A 198 -39.63 12.84 -3.49
N MET A 199 -38.61 12.97 -4.40
CA MET A 199 -37.95 14.21 -4.72
C MET A 199 -38.55 14.85 -5.98
#